data_4d2aa0e5590e0bfd568d42cdcb3d1928
#
_entry.id   4d2aa0e5590e0bfd568d42cdcb3d1928
#
_cell.length_a   1.000
_cell.length_b   1.000
_cell.length_c   1.000
_cell.angle_alpha   90.00
_cell.angle_beta   90.00
_cell.angle_gamma   90.00
#
_symmetry.space_group_name_H-M   'P 1'
#
loop_
_entity.id
_entity.type
_entity.pdbx_description
1 polymer ?
#
loop_
_entity_poly.entity_id
_entity_poly.type
_entity_poly.pdbx_seq_one_letter_code
_entity_poly.pdbx_strand_id
1 'polypeptide(L)'
;MQSTSTGAPTARMPRRLVGAMALASGLVVANSYYAQPLVGAVADSLDASTTQVGWVVTAGQIGYAAGLALLVPLGDMVERRRLLRRMLVLTAAGLLVMAWAPSWQILAATAVLVSTGSVVGQILVPFAASLARDDERGRVIGNVMTGLLLGILLSRVVAGLVAEIAGWRAVFVLAAVLMLCTVLLVQSLPVLPPATTAGYRTVLASVVCLIRDEPVLRSRIAYGALTYASFGVFWTSVGFLLAGPGYGWSEARIGIFTLVGVAGALAARTAGIFADRGYARRQTGLFVAATAVSFVFLAFGEQHVLALAVGVALLDLGIQGTHISNQSLIQRLRPDARSRLNTAYMTSYFLAGSLGSALSTAAYLTGGWRAVCVLGAAFPTAGFVLFVREFLRRNRCASGAESRDDGHSTGVQR
;
A
#
# COMPACT_ATOMS: atom_id res chain seq x y z
N MET A 1 6.93 -39.16 20.37
CA MET A 1 6.73 -37.77 20.84
C MET A 1 8.10 -37.14 21.01
N GLN A 2 8.64 -36.51 19.98
CA GLN A 2 9.82 -35.67 20.07
C GLN A 2 9.34 -34.23 19.79
N SER A 3 9.28 -33.43 20.85
CA SER A 3 9.05 -31.98 20.76
C SER A 3 10.30 -31.36 20.12
N THR A 4 10.24 -31.09 18.82
CA THR A 4 11.21 -30.18 18.18
C THR A 4 10.92 -28.77 18.68
N SER A 5 11.58 -28.40 19.77
CA SER A 5 11.70 -27.01 20.18
C SER A 5 12.40 -26.25 19.05
N THR A 6 11.65 -25.51 18.26
CA THR A 6 12.20 -24.45 17.40
C THR A 6 12.83 -23.42 18.33
N GLY A 7 14.13 -23.55 18.61
CA GLY A 7 14.88 -22.65 19.47
C GLY A 7 14.71 -21.22 18.97
N ALA A 8 14.23 -20.32 19.85
CA ALA A 8 14.23 -18.89 19.59
C ALA A 8 15.62 -18.44 19.15
N PRO A 9 15.73 -17.51 18.18
CA PRO A 9 17.04 -17.04 17.71
C PRO A 9 17.84 -16.47 18.88
N THR A 10 18.98 -17.09 19.21
CA THR A 10 19.81 -16.70 20.38
C THR A 10 20.71 -15.50 20.09
N ALA A 11 21.05 -15.25 18.81
CA ALA A 11 21.89 -14.15 18.39
C ALA A 11 21.08 -12.98 17.85
N ARG A 12 21.55 -11.74 18.12
CA ARG A 12 20.97 -10.52 17.52
C ARG A 12 21.11 -10.55 16.00
N MET A 13 20.09 -10.10 15.31
CA MET A 13 20.10 -10.01 13.85
C MET A 13 21.17 -9.00 13.37
N PRO A 14 22.11 -9.41 12.49
CA PRO A 14 23.16 -8.52 12.00
C PRO A 14 22.57 -7.28 11.33
N ARG A 15 23.06 -6.09 11.68
CA ARG A 15 22.58 -4.81 11.08
C ARG A 15 22.67 -4.81 9.56
N ARG A 16 23.68 -5.46 8.98
CA ARG A 16 23.86 -5.61 7.52
C ARG A 16 22.70 -6.40 6.90
N LEU A 17 22.20 -7.43 7.55
CA LEU A 17 21.08 -8.23 7.06
C LEU A 17 19.76 -7.44 7.10
N VAL A 18 19.52 -6.70 8.19
CA VAL A 18 18.36 -5.79 8.31
C VAL A 18 18.41 -4.72 7.22
N GLY A 19 19.58 -4.10 6.99
CA GLY A 19 19.81 -3.12 5.93
C GLY A 19 19.57 -3.69 4.53
N ALA A 20 20.05 -4.90 4.26
CA ALA A 20 19.82 -5.59 2.98
C ALA A 20 18.32 -5.85 2.73
N MET A 21 17.58 -6.31 3.76
CA MET A 21 16.14 -6.53 3.65
C MET A 21 15.36 -5.22 3.47
N ALA A 22 15.76 -4.15 4.17
CA ALA A 22 15.17 -2.83 4.02
C ALA A 22 15.39 -2.27 2.60
N LEU A 23 16.63 -2.36 2.10
CA LEU A 23 16.98 -1.93 0.75
C LEU A 23 16.23 -2.76 -0.31
N ALA A 24 16.24 -4.09 -0.19
CA ALA A 24 15.51 -4.97 -1.09
C ALA A 24 14.01 -4.65 -1.12
N SER A 25 13.38 -4.43 0.05
CA SER A 25 11.96 -4.06 0.13
C SER A 25 11.68 -2.74 -0.59
N GLY A 26 12.54 -1.73 -0.40
CA GLY A 26 12.41 -0.44 -1.06
C GLY A 26 12.58 -0.51 -2.57
N LEU A 27 13.64 -1.19 -3.05
CA LEU A 27 13.91 -1.33 -4.48
C LEU A 27 12.78 -2.08 -5.21
N VAL A 28 12.22 -3.11 -4.57
CA VAL A 28 11.18 -3.91 -5.23
C VAL A 28 9.84 -3.19 -5.26
N VAL A 29 9.43 -2.56 -4.16
CA VAL A 29 8.14 -1.84 -4.14
C VAL A 29 8.13 -0.64 -5.10
N ALA A 30 9.29 -0.05 -5.36
CA ALA A 30 9.48 1.08 -6.28
C ALA A 30 8.92 0.79 -7.68
N ASN A 31 8.99 -0.46 -8.15
CA ASN A 31 8.52 -0.86 -9.48
C ASN A 31 7.03 -0.56 -9.70
N SER A 32 6.22 -0.58 -8.64
CA SER A 32 4.78 -0.30 -8.73
C SER A 32 4.46 1.19 -8.86
N TYR A 33 5.45 2.06 -8.71
CA TYR A 33 5.27 3.52 -8.68
C TYR A 33 6.01 4.27 -9.78
N TYR A 34 6.95 3.64 -10.51
CA TYR A 34 7.72 4.28 -11.58
C TYR A 34 6.85 4.83 -12.71
N ALA A 35 5.77 4.14 -13.08
CA ALA A 35 4.92 4.57 -14.19
C ALA A 35 4.12 5.85 -13.91
N GLN A 36 3.88 6.20 -12.64
CA GLN A 36 3.01 7.32 -12.28
C GLN A 36 3.50 8.69 -12.80
N PRO A 37 4.77 9.10 -12.62
CA PRO A 37 5.24 10.37 -13.17
C PRO A 37 5.51 10.34 -14.68
N LEU A 38 5.51 9.15 -15.32
CA LEU A 38 5.94 8.95 -16.71
C LEU A 38 4.78 8.92 -17.71
N VAL A 39 3.53 9.12 -17.25
CA VAL A 39 2.34 8.94 -18.08
C VAL A 39 2.37 9.84 -19.32
N GLY A 40 2.80 11.10 -19.18
CA GLY A 40 2.94 12.04 -20.29
C GLY A 40 3.97 11.57 -21.32
N ALA A 41 5.22 11.36 -20.88
CA ALA A 41 6.31 10.94 -21.75
C ALA A 41 6.05 9.60 -22.47
N VAL A 42 5.35 8.67 -21.79
CA VAL A 42 4.94 7.40 -22.42
C VAL A 42 3.84 7.62 -23.46
N ALA A 43 2.86 8.48 -23.17
CA ALA A 43 1.77 8.80 -24.09
C ALA A 43 2.32 9.42 -25.39
N ASP A 44 3.18 10.43 -25.28
CA ASP A 44 3.82 11.08 -26.43
C ASP A 44 4.69 10.11 -27.24
N SER A 45 5.45 9.25 -26.55
CA SER A 45 6.37 8.31 -27.22
C SER A 45 5.67 7.15 -27.94
N LEU A 46 4.48 6.74 -27.48
CA LEU A 46 3.73 5.61 -28.05
C LEU A 46 2.54 6.06 -28.91
N ASP A 47 2.42 7.36 -29.18
CA ASP A 47 1.26 7.94 -29.89
C ASP A 47 -0.07 7.47 -29.29
N ALA A 48 -0.13 7.47 -27.96
CA ALA A 48 -1.25 7.00 -27.19
C ALA A 48 -1.88 8.16 -26.40
N SER A 49 -3.17 8.08 -26.11
CA SER A 49 -3.79 9.04 -25.21
C SER A 49 -3.29 8.85 -23.77
N THR A 50 -3.24 9.92 -22.98
CA THR A 50 -2.92 9.87 -21.54
C THR A 50 -3.83 8.91 -20.78
N THR A 51 -5.09 8.77 -21.23
CA THR A 51 -6.05 7.79 -20.74
C THR A 51 -5.60 6.35 -20.94
N GLN A 52 -5.15 6.03 -22.14
CA GLN A 52 -4.67 4.68 -22.48
C GLN A 52 -3.46 4.33 -21.62
N VAL A 53 -2.54 5.28 -21.42
CA VAL A 53 -1.40 5.09 -20.53
C VAL A 53 -1.81 5.04 -19.05
N GLY A 54 -2.87 5.75 -18.63
CA GLY A 54 -3.45 5.64 -17.29
C GLY A 54 -3.86 4.21 -16.93
N TRP A 55 -4.27 3.40 -17.91
CA TRP A 55 -4.55 1.97 -17.70
C TRP A 55 -3.31 1.17 -17.32
N VAL A 56 -2.11 1.61 -17.64
CA VAL A 56 -0.85 0.97 -17.21
C VAL A 56 -0.71 1.04 -15.69
N VAL A 57 -1.04 2.20 -15.10
CA VAL A 57 -1.03 2.39 -13.64
C VAL A 57 -2.07 1.51 -12.97
N THR A 58 -3.30 1.49 -13.51
CA THR A 58 -4.38 0.63 -13.02
C THR A 58 -4.01 -0.85 -13.10
N ALA A 59 -3.47 -1.29 -14.24
CA ALA A 59 -3.00 -2.66 -14.45
C ALA A 59 -1.92 -3.06 -13.44
N GLY A 60 -0.98 -2.16 -13.17
CA GLY A 60 0.04 -2.36 -12.13
C GLY A 60 -0.59 -2.57 -10.74
N GLN A 61 -1.59 -1.79 -10.35
CA GLN A 61 -2.26 -1.95 -9.06
C GLN A 61 -3.04 -3.27 -8.98
N ILE A 62 -3.72 -3.69 -10.06
CA ILE A 62 -4.38 -4.99 -10.15
C ILE A 62 -3.35 -6.11 -9.99
N GLY A 63 -2.21 -6.01 -10.69
CA GLY A 63 -1.11 -6.97 -10.57
C GLY A 63 -0.58 -7.06 -9.15
N TYR A 64 -0.38 -5.93 -8.47
CA TYR A 64 0.07 -5.92 -7.07
C TYR A 64 -0.95 -6.59 -6.13
N ALA A 65 -2.24 -6.29 -6.29
CA ALA A 65 -3.30 -6.94 -5.53
C ALA A 65 -3.35 -8.46 -5.77
N ALA A 66 -3.19 -8.91 -7.04
CA ALA A 66 -3.10 -10.32 -7.39
C ALA A 66 -1.87 -10.98 -6.73
N GLY A 67 -0.73 -10.30 -6.75
CA GLY A 67 0.49 -10.76 -6.06
C GLY A 67 0.28 -10.93 -4.55
N LEU A 68 -0.39 -9.97 -3.90
CA LEU A 68 -0.72 -10.05 -2.48
C LEU A 68 -1.63 -11.24 -2.17
N ALA A 69 -2.66 -11.45 -2.99
CA ALA A 69 -3.61 -12.53 -2.81
C ALA A 69 -2.98 -13.92 -3.06
N LEU A 70 -2.13 -14.02 -4.08
CA LEU A 70 -1.66 -15.31 -4.58
C LEU A 70 -0.23 -15.66 -4.15
N LEU A 71 0.71 -14.69 -4.18
CA LEU A 71 2.12 -14.98 -3.93
C LEU A 71 2.53 -14.82 -2.47
N VAL A 72 1.91 -13.89 -1.72
CA VAL A 72 2.25 -13.72 -0.29
C VAL A 72 1.93 -14.99 0.51
N PRO A 73 0.78 -15.66 0.35
CA PRO A 73 0.51 -16.93 1.01
C PRO A 73 1.50 -18.05 0.64
N LEU A 74 2.03 -18.05 -0.59
CA LEU A 74 3.07 -18.99 -1.02
C LEU A 74 4.36 -18.82 -0.20
N GLY A 75 4.66 -17.61 0.26
CA GLY A 75 5.83 -17.33 1.10
C GLY A 75 5.85 -18.08 2.44
N ASP A 76 4.69 -18.56 2.91
CA ASP A 76 4.59 -19.39 4.12
C ASP A 76 4.68 -20.90 3.82
N MET A 77 4.47 -21.30 2.55
CA MET A 77 4.38 -22.72 2.12
C MET A 77 5.64 -23.23 1.44
N VAL A 78 6.47 -22.34 0.89
CA VAL A 78 7.69 -22.70 0.17
C VAL A 78 8.91 -22.03 0.80
N GLU A 79 10.10 -22.49 0.44
CA GLU A 79 11.34 -21.85 0.86
C GLU A 79 11.38 -20.39 0.34
N ARG A 80 11.30 -19.43 1.27
CA ARG A 80 11.12 -17.99 0.98
C ARG A 80 12.22 -17.45 0.07
N ARG A 81 13.48 -17.79 0.33
CA ARG A 81 14.62 -17.31 -0.46
C ARG A 81 14.53 -17.73 -1.93
N ARG A 82 14.11 -18.98 -2.21
CA ARG A 82 13.93 -19.50 -3.57
C ARG A 82 12.75 -18.79 -4.27
N LEU A 83 11.64 -18.58 -3.55
CA LEU A 83 10.49 -17.85 -4.06
C LEU A 83 10.88 -16.42 -4.42
N LEU A 84 11.50 -15.67 -3.50
CA LEU A 84 11.93 -14.29 -3.71
C LEU A 84 12.86 -14.17 -4.92
N ARG A 85 13.85 -15.05 -5.05
CA ARG A 85 14.78 -15.05 -6.20
C ARG A 85 14.03 -15.24 -7.53
N ARG A 86 13.11 -16.20 -7.61
CA ARG A 86 12.31 -16.42 -8.83
C ARG A 86 11.45 -15.22 -9.17
N MET A 87 10.78 -14.64 -8.19
CA MET A 87 9.97 -13.44 -8.37
C MET A 87 10.81 -12.27 -8.89
N LEU A 88 11.99 -12.02 -8.32
CA LEU A 88 12.88 -10.93 -8.73
C LEU A 88 13.38 -11.10 -10.17
N VAL A 89 13.77 -12.31 -10.56
CA VAL A 89 14.21 -12.60 -11.94
C VAL A 89 13.06 -12.39 -12.95
N LEU A 90 11.86 -12.88 -12.62
CA LEU A 90 10.69 -12.68 -13.49
C LEU A 90 10.29 -11.19 -13.55
N THR A 91 10.40 -10.46 -12.44
CA THR A 91 10.16 -9.01 -12.41
C THR A 91 11.19 -8.27 -13.26
N ALA A 92 12.48 -8.63 -13.18
CA ALA A 92 13.52 -8.04 -14.02
C ALA A 92 13.26 -8.29 -15.51
N ALA A 93 12.89 -9.52 -15.89
CA ALA A 93 12.52 -9.84 -17.27
C ALA A 93 11.30 -9.01 -17.74
N GLY A 94 10.26 -8.90 -16.91
CA GLY A 94 9.11 -8.07 -17.20
C GLY A 94 9.47 -6.58 -17.37
N LEU A 95 10.35 -6.03 -16.53
CA LEU A 95 10.85 -4.66 -16.66
C LEU A 95 11.61 -4.43 -17.97
N LEU A 96 12.40 -5.40 -18.42
CA LEU A 96 13.04 -5.32 -19.73
C LEU A 96 11.99 -5.32 -20.86
N VAL A 97 10.96 -6.16 -20.78
CA VAL A 97 9.86 -6.11 -21.76
C VAL A 97 9.16 -4.75 -21.74
N MET A 98 8.92 -4.15 -20.55
CA MET A 98 8.37 -2.79 -20.43
C MET A 98 9.27 -1.75 -21.11
N ALA A 99 10.59 -1.84 -20.95
CA ALA A 99 11.53 -0.90 -21.56
C ALA A 99 11.47 -0.89 -23.10
N TRP A 100 11.20 -2.04 -23.73
CA TRP A 100 11.07 -2.17 -25.18
C TRP A 100 9.63 -2.31 -25.68
N ALA A 101 8.63 -2.00 -24.82
CA ALA A 101 7.23 -2.10 -25.21
C ALA A 101 6.92 -1.17 -26.41
N PRO A 102 6.38 -1.72 -27.53
CA PRO A 102 6.03 -0.95 -28.72
C PRO A 102 4.63 -0.32 -28.60
N SER A 103 3.84 -0.70 -27.61
CA SER A 103 2.48 -0.20 -27.41
C SER A 103 2.09 -0.15 -25.93
N TRP A 104 1.11 0.70 -25.61
CA TRP A 104 0.61 0.84 -24.24
C TRP A 104 -0.05 -0.46 -23.72
N GLN A 105 -0.64 -1.28 -24.59
CA GLN A 105 -1.25 -2.57 -24.22
C GLN A 105 -0.20 -3.56 -23.69
N ILE A 106 0.94 -3.68 -24.38
CA ILE A 106 2.05 -4.53 -23.94
C ILE A 106 2.62 -3.97 -22.63
N LEU A 107 2.75 -2.65 -22.53
CA LEU A 107 3.19 -1.99 -21.31
C LEU A 107 2.24 -2.28 -20.14
N ALA A 108 0.91 -2.22 -20.36
CA ALA A 108 -0.09 -2.53 -19.33
C ALA A 108 -0.06 -4.02 -18.92
N ALA A 109 -0.01 -4.94 -19.88
CA ALA A 109 0.06 -6.37 -19.61
C ALA A 109 1.32 -6.74 -18.82
N THR A 110 2.46 -6.17 -19.16
CA THR A 110 3.72 -6.39 -18.42
C THR A 110 3.75 -5.68 -17.09
N ALA A 111 3.06 -4.53 -16.92
CA ALA A 111 2.88 -3.88 -15.62
C ALA A 111 2.15 -4.78 -14.62
N VAL A 112 1.14 -5.57 -15.06
CA VAL A 112 0.51 -6.60 -14.21
C VAL A 112 1.55 -7.58 -13.70
N LEU A 113 2.37 -8.14 -14.59
CA LEU A 113 3.40 -9.14 -14.24
C LEU A 113 4.45 -8.56 -13.28
N VAL A 114 5.00 -7.38 -13.61
CA VAL A 114 6.02 -6.69 -12.81
C VAL A 114 5.49 -6.37 -11.42
N SER A 115 4.28 -5.82 -11.32
CA SER A 115 3.69 -5.47 -10.03
C SER A 115 3.30 -6.71 -9.21
N THR A 116 2.84 -7.80 -9.86
CA THR A 116 2.61 -9.09 -9.20
C THR A 116 3.89 -9.61 -8.56
N GLY A 117 5.03 -9.51 -9.24
CA GLY A 117 6.34 -9.87 -8.68
C GLY A 117 6.84 -8.90 -7.59
N SER A 118 6.38 -7.66 -7.60
CA SER A 118 6.86 -6.61 -6.69
C SER A 118 6.31 -6.69 -5.27
N VAL A 119 5.45 -7.67 -4.96
CA VAL A 119 5.00 -7.93 -3.58
C VAL A 119 6.07 -8.58 -2.69
N VAL A 120 7.26 -8.79 -3.19
CA VAL A 120 8.44 -9.30 -2.44
C VAL A 120 8.64 -8.53 -1.12
N GLY A 121 8.44 -7.21 -1.10
CA GLY A 121 8.51 -6.40 0.11
C GLY A 121 7.56 -6.88 1.22
N GLN A 122 6.37 -7.32 0.84
CA GLN A 122 5.35 -7.82 1.78
C GLN A 122 5.69 -9.24 2.31
N ILE A 123 6.54 -9.99 1.61
CA ILE A 123 7.07 -11.27 2.08
C ILE A 123 8.30 -11.04 2.97
N LEU A 124 9.12 -10.02 2.66
CA LEU A 124 10.34 -9.70 3.42
C LEU A 124 10.03 -9.21 4.84
N VAL A 125 8.96 -8.46 5.07
CA VAL A 125 8.60 -7.95 6.40
C VAL A 125 8.32 -9.09 7.40
N PRO A 126 7.41 -10.04 7.15
CA PRO A 126 7.23 -11.19 8.04
C PRO A 126 8.45 -12.11 8.09
N PHE A 127 9.24 -12.19 7.03
CA PHE A 127 10.50 -12.93 7.03
C PHE A 127 11.51 -12.32 7.99
N ALA A 128 11.69 -11.00 7.97
CA ALA A 128 12.54 -10.29 8.92
C ALA A 128 12.04 -10.48 10.37
N ALA A 129 10.73 -10.42 10.57
CA ALA A 129 10.12 -10.66 11.88
C ALA A 129 10.37 -12.08 12.42
N SER A 130 10.44 -13.09 11.54
CA SER A 130 10.70 -14.49 11.93
C SER A 130 12.17 -14.76 12.26
N LEU A 131 13.08 -13.92 11.77
CA LEU A 131 14.53 -14.02 12.06
C LEU A 131 14.94 -13.22 13.30
N ALA A 132 14.12 -12.26 13.71
CA ALA A 132 14.41 -11.37 14.83
C ALA A 132 14.01 -12.00 16.16
N ARG A 133 14.80 -11.73 17.20
CA ARG A 133 14.44 -12.02 18.59
C ARG A 133 13.22 -11.20 19.01
N ASP A 134 12.51 -11.67 20.02
CA ASP A 134 11.28 -11.00 20.50
C ASP A 134 11.55 -9.57 20.99
N ASP A 135 12.70 -9.32 21.63
CA ASP A 135 13.12 -8.02 22.14
C ASP A 135 13.53 -7.01 21.06
N GLU A 136 13.90 -7.45 19.85
CA GLU A 136 14.31 -6.59 18.74
C GLU A 136 13.35 -6.60 17.53
N ARG A 137 12.33 -7.48 17.54
CA ARG A 137 11.41 -7.71 16.41
C ARG A 137 10.75 -6.41 15.91
N GLY A 138 10.26 -5.57 16.81
CA GLY A 138 9.65 -4.30 16.46
C GLY A 138 10.61 -3.36 15.73
N ARG A 139 11.86 -3.27 16.19
CA ARG A 139 12.90 -2.45 15.56
C ARG A 139 13.27 -2.98 14.17
N VAL A 140 13.39 -4.29 14.01
CA VAL A 140 13.72 -4.93 12.72
C VAL A 140 12.60 -4.69 11.70
N ILE A 141 11.34 -4.92 12.08
CA ILE A 141 10.19 -4.62 11.24
C ILE A 141 10.16 -3.14 10.87
N GLY A 142 10.36 -2.24 11.84
CA GLY A 142 10.39 -0.80 11.60
C GLY A 142 11.44 -0.38 10.57
N ASN A 143 12.64 -0.94 10.65
CA ASN A 143 13.71 -0.64 9.68
C ASN A 143 13.38 -1.13 8.26
N VAL A 144 12.81 -2.35 8.13
CA VAL A 144 12.41 -2.89 6.82
C VAL A 144 11.26 -2.07 6.22
N MET A 145 10.28 -1.70 7.04
CA MET A 145 9.17 -0.82 6.62
C MET A 145 9.65 0.59 6.24
N THR A 146 10.65 1.13 6.93
CA THR A 146 11.26 2.41 6.55
C THR A 146 11.90 2.31 5.17
N GLY A 147 12.62 1.22 4.87
CA GLY A 147 13.17 0.97 3.54
C GLY A 147 12.08 0.92 2.46
N LEU A 148 10.97 0.23 2.74
CA LEU A 148 9.82 0.15 1.85
C LEU A 148 9.22 1.52 1.59
N LEU A 149 8.97 2.33 2.63
CA LEU A 149 8.40 3.68 2.49
C LEU A 149 9.33 4.62 1.73
N LEU A 150 10.63 4.58 2.00
CA LEU A 150 11.62 5.34 1.25
C LEU A 150 11.65 4.92 -0.23
N GLY A 151 11.52 3.62 -0.52
CA GLY A 151 11.42 3.11 -1.88
C GLY A 151 10.21 3.67 -2.63
N ILE A 152 9.04 3.69 -2.01
CA ILE A 152 7.83 4.29 -2.59
C ILE A 152 8.04 5.77 -2.91
N LEU A 153 8.64 6.49 -1.98
CA LEU A 153 8.85 7.93 -2.09
C LEU A 153 9.88 8.27 -3.18
N LEU A 154 11.06 7.64 -3.08
CA LEU A 154 12.17 7.94 -3.98
C LEU A 154 11.93 7.43 -5.40
N SER A 155 11.11 6.39 -5.58
CA SER A 155 10.82 5.82 -6.89
C SER A 155 10.33 6.87 -7.89
N ARG A 156 9.42 7.74 -7.48
CA ARG A 156 8.85 8.78 -8.35
C ARG A 156 9.88 9.85 -8.72
N VAL A 157 10.71 10.24 -7.75
CA VAL A 157 11.80 11.20 -8.00
C VAL A 157 12.82 10.62 -8.96
N VAL A 158 13.27 9.38 -8.70
CA VAL A 158 14.24 8.69 -9.57
C VAL A 158 13.66 8.49 -10.96
N ALA A 159 12.38 8.07 -11.08
CA ALA A 159 11.73 7.90 -12.36
C ALA A 159 11.67 9.22 -13.16
N GLY A 160 11.27 10.33 -12.52
CA GLY A 160 11.21 11.63 -13.16
C GLY A 160 12.57 12.11 -13.64
N LEU A 161 13.61 12.05 -12.78
CA LEU A 161 14.96 12.48 -13.12
C LEU A 161 15.60 11.64 -14.23
N VAL A 162 15.48 10.31 -14.15
CA VAL A 162 16.04 9.40 -15.16
C VAL A 162 15.32 9.59 -16.48
N ALA A 163 13.99 9.77 -16.46
CA ALA A 163 13.22 9.98 -17.67
C ALA A 163 13.60 11.30 -18.39
N GLU A 164 13.87 12.35 -17.64
CA GLU A 164 14.30 13.65 -18.20
C GLU A 164 15.69 13.55 -18.87
N ILE A 165 16.62 12.77 -18.30
CA ILE A 165 18.00 12.65 -18.80
C ILE A 165 18.11 11.63 -19.96
N ALA A 166 17.43 10.47 -19.83
CA ALA A 166 17.66 9.31 -20.70
C ALA A 166 16.36 8.71 -21.27
N GLY A 167 15.23 9.37 -21.06
CA GLY A 167 13.91 8.92 -21.50
C GLY A 167 13.27 7.86 -20.57
N TRP A 168 11.95 7.71 -20.68
CA TRP A 168 11.17 6.83 -19.80
C TRP A 168 11.58 5.35 -19.87
N ARG A 169 12.10 4.89 -21.03
CA ARG A 169 12.58 3.51 -21.21
C ARG A 169 13.76 3.18 -20.30
N ALA A 170 14.66 4.14 -20.10
CA ALA A 170 15.83 3.97 -19.24
C ALA A 170 15.44 3.72 -17.77
N VAL A 171 14.31 4.23 -17.32
CA VAL A 171 13.78 3.97 -15.97
C VAL A 171 13.54 2.48 -15.75
N PHE A 172 12.92 1.80 -16.71
CA PHE A 172 12.63 0.37 -16.61
C PHE A 172 13.90 -0.49 -16.79
N VAL A 173 14.86 -0.05 -17.59
CA VAL A 173 16.19 -0.71 -17.69
C VAL A 173 16.93 -0.61 -16.35
N LEU A 174 16.98 0.59 -15.76
CA LEU A 174 17.57 0.78 -14.44
C LEU A 174 16.90 -0.09 -13.39
N ALA A 175 15.56 -0.12 -13.38
CA ALA A 175 14.78 -0.95 -12.47
C ALA A 175 15.10 -2.44 -12.65
N ALA A 176 15.25 -2.93 -13.88
CA ALA A 176 15.65 -4.31 -14.15
C ALA A 176 17.04 -4.64 -13.58
N VAL A 177 18.01 -3.75 -13.76
CA VAL A 177 19.36 -3.88 -13.17
C VAL A 177 19.28 -3.93 -11.66
N LEU A 178 18.50 -3.03 -11.04
CA LEU A 178 18.30 -3.01 -9.59
C LEU A 178 17.64 -4.30 -9.06
N MET A 179 16.72 -4.90 -9.83
CA MET A 179 16.12 -6.21 -9.47
C MET A 179 17.18 -7.32 -9.51
N LEU A 180 18.06 -7.35 -10.52
CA LEU A 180 19.15 -8.32 -10.58
C LEU A 180 20.16 -8.13 -9.43
N CYS A 181 20.50 -6.89 -9.08
CA CYS A 181 21.30 -6.61 -7.89
C CYS A 181 20.59 -7.07 -6.60
N THR A 182 19.27 -6.92 -6.54
CA THR A 182 18.47 -7.38 -5.39
C THR A 182 18.47 -8.91 -5.28
N VAL A 183 18.56 -9.65 -6.40
CA VAL A 183 18.77 -11.12 -6.38
C VAL A 183 20.03 -11.48 -5.60
N LEU A 184 21.12 -10.73 -5.79
CA LEU A 184 22.39 -10.95 -5.06
C LEU A 184 22.21 -10.67 -3.56
N LEU A 185 21.48 -9.61 -3.21
CA LEU A 185 21.17 -9.31 -1.80
C LEU A 185 20.34 -10.43 -1.15
N VAL A 186 19.31 -10.94 -1.85
CA VAL A 186 18.45 -12.00 -1.35
C VAL A 186 19.19 -13.33 -1.20
N GLN A 187 20.25 -13.58 -1.98
CA GLN A 187 21.10 -14.77 -1.81
C GLN A 187 21.83 -14.81 -0.47
N SER A 188 22.09 -13.67 0.16
CA SER A 188 22.70 -13.59 1.49
C SER A 188 21.73 -13.90 2.64
N LEU A 189 20.42 -14.00 2.37
CA LEU A 189 19.40 -14.28 3.38
C LEU A 189 19.51 -15.75 3.83
N PRO A 190 19.27 -16.06 5.12
CA PRO A 190 19.25 -17.42 5.61
C PRO A 190 18.11 -18.23 5.00
N VAL A 191 18.32 -19.52 4.85
CA VAL A 191 17.30 -20.46 4.41
C VAL A 191 16.47 -20.87 5.62
N LEU A 192 15.15 -20.63 5.55
CA LEU A 192 14.20 -21.12 6.55
C LEU A 192 13.26 -22.15 5.92
N PRO A 193 12.88 -23.18 6.69
CA PRO A 193 11.88 -24.12 6.25
C PRO A 193 10.52 -23.43 6.07
N PRO A 194 9.60 -24.02 5.28
CA PRO A 194 8.24 -23.55 5.16
C PRO A 194 7.56 -23.41 6.54
N ALA A 195 6.77 -22.37 6.71
CA ALA A 195 6.07 -22.09 7.97
C ALA A 195 4.82 -22.96 8.16
N THR A 196 4.27 -23.52 7.07
CA THR A 196 3.08 -24.38 7.08
C THR A 196 3.17 -25.50 6.05
N THR A 197 2.55 -26.62 6.38
CA THR A 197 2.35 -27.77 5.47
C THR A 197 0.93 -27.82 4.91
N ALA A 198 0.06 -26.84 5.24
CA ALA A 198 -1.32 -26.77 4.76
C ALA A 198 -1.35 -26.61 3.23
N GLY A 199 -2.35 -27.17 2.59
CA GLY A 199 -2.54 -27.04 1.15
C GLY A 199 -2.85 -25.59 0.73
N TYR A 200 -2.39 -25.16 -0.44
CA TYR A 200 -2.54 -23.79 -0.93
C TYR A 200 -4.01 -23.33 -0.97
N ARG A 201 -4.92 -24.19 -1.46
CA ARG A 201 -6.36 -23.89 -1.48
C ARG A 201 -6.93 -23.67 -0.07
N THR A 202 -6.47 -24.42 0.92
CA THR A 202 -6.89 -24.28 2.32
C THR A 202 -6.44 -22.93 2.89
N VAL A 203 -5.20 -22.51 2.57
CA VAL A 203 -4.69 -21.19 3.01
C VAL A 203 -5.51 -20.07 2.38
N LEU A 204 -5.78 -20.10 1.08
CA LEU A 204 -6.62 -19.11 0.39
C LEU A 204 -8.05 -19.10 0.94
N ALA A 205 -8.68 -20.26 1.11
CA ALA A 205 -10.03 -20.36 1.68
C ALA A 205 -10.08 -19.75 3.09
N SER A 206 -9.05 -19.97 3.90
CA SER A 206 -8.98 -19.40 5.26
C SER A 206 -8.93 -17.87 5.28
N VAL A 207 -8.38 -17.22 4.26
CA VAL A 207 -8.40 -15.74 4.12
C VAL A 207 -9.84 -15.26 3.91
N VAL A 208 -10.60 -15.94 3.04
CA VAL A 208 -12.00 -15.61 2.78
C VAL A 208 -12.87 -15.86 4.02
N CYS A 209 -12.66 -16.98 4.72
CA CYS A 209 -13.36 -17.26 5.99
C CYS A 209 -13.10 -16.18 7.02
N LEU A 210 -11.84 -15.71 7.17
CA LEU A 210 -11.51 -14.63 8.11
C LEU A 210 -12.27 -13.35 7.80
N ILE A 211 -12.43 -12.97 6.53
CA ILE A 211 -13.24 -11.80 6.15
C ILE A 211 -14.69 -11.98 6.55
N ARG A 212 -15.23 -13.20 6.40
CA ARG A 212 -16.62 -13.52 6.73
C ARG A 212 -16.86 -13.53 8.25
N ASP A 213 -15.94 -14.12 9.00
CA ASP A 213 -16.13 -14.41 10.42
C ASP A 213 -15.77 -13.25 11.34
N GLU A 214 -14.88 -12.31 10.90
CA GLU A 214 -14.37 -11.23 11.73
C GLU A 214 -15.00 -9.87 11.37
N PRO A 215 -16.02 -9.39 12.10
CA PRO A 215 -16.70 -8.12 11.82
C PRO A 215 -15.77 -6.92 11.90
N VAL A 216 -14.78 -6.96 12.83
CA VAL A 216 -13.78 -5.89 12.96
C VAL A 216 -12.90 -5.84 11.72
N LEU A 217 -12.47 -6.98 11.17
CA LEU A 217 -11.70 -7.03 9.94
C LEU A 217 -12.47 -6.39 8.79
N ARG A 218 -13.76 -6.72 8.63
CA ARG A 218 -14.60 -6.12 7.58
C ARG A 218 -14.69 -4.60 7.68
N SER A 219 -14.89 -4.06 8.89
CA SER A 219 -14.93 -2.59 9.05
C SER A 219 -13.59 -1.94 8.75
N ARG A 220 -12.47 -2.57 9.15
CA ARG A 220 -11.12 -2.04 8.84
C ARG A 220 -10.79 -2.14 7.36
N ILE A 221 -11.20 -3.23 6.67
CA ILE A 221 -11.11 -3.35 5.21
C ILE A 221 -11.90 -2.22 4.54
N ALA A 222 -13.14 -1.96 4.96
CA ALA A 222 -13.97 -0.91 4.36
C ALA A 222 -13.30 0.48 4.48
N TYR A 223 -12.81 0.86 5.68
CA TYR A 223 -12.12 2.15 5.85
C TYR A 223 -10.82 2.23 5.03
N GLY A 224 -10.01 1.18 5.05
CA GLY A 224 -8.78 1.13 4.28
C GLY A 224 -9.04 1.18 2.78
N ALA A 225 -10.00 0.40 2.28
CA ALA A 225 -10.38 0.34 0.87
C ALA A 225 -10.87 1.70 0.36
N LEU A 226 -11.78 2.35 1.09
CA LEU A 226 -12.34 3.65 0.70
C LEU A 226 -11.27 4.74 0.70
N THR A 227 -10.40 4.81 1.70
CA THR A 227 -9.31 5.81 1.71
C THR A 227 -8.28 5.54 0.63
N TYR A 228 -7.95 4.27 0.36
CA TYR A 228 -6.97 3.96 -0.67
C TYR A 228 -7.52 4.05 -2.10
N ALA A 229 -8.82 3.89 -2.29
CA ALA A 229 -9.47 4.23 -3.55
C ALA A 229 -9.23 5.71 -3.90
N SER A 230 -9.37 6.63 -2.93
CA SER A 230 -9.05 8.06 -3.10
C SER A 230 -7.58 8.29 -3.47
N PHE A 231 -6.66 7.51 -2.89
CA PHE A 231 -5.25 7.52 -3.28
C PHE A 231 -5.07 7.16 -4.76
N GLY A 232 -5.71 6.08 -5.20
CA GLY A 232 -5.71 5.65 -6.60
C GLY A 232 -6.27 6.74 -7.52
N VAL A 233 -7.38 7.37 -7.13
CA VAL A 233 -7.98 8.49 -7.87
C VAL A 233 -6.99 9.63 -8.04
N PHE A 234 -6.38 10.10 -6.98
CA PHE A 234 -5.47 11.25 -7.01
C PHE A 234 -4.19 10.96 -7.80
N TRP A 235 -3.45 9.92 -7.39
CA TRP A 235 -2.11 9.64 -7.94
C TRP A 235 -2.12 9.20 -9.40
N THR A 236 -3.25 8.72 -9.93
CA THR A 236 -3.40 8.41 -11.35
C THR A 236 -3.57 9.68 -12.19
N SER A 237 -4.32 10.68 -11.70
CA SER A 237 -4.69 11.85 -12.49
C SER A 237 -3.83 13.08 -12.21
N VAL A 238 -3.09 13.16 -11.10
CA VAL A 238 -2.26 14.35 -10.80
C VAL A 238 -1.17 14.57 -11.84
N GLY A 239 -0.62 13.49 -12.43
CA GLY A 239 0.33 13.59 -13.53
C GLY A 239 -0.26 14.27 -14.76
N PHE A 240 -1.53 14.00 -15.09
CA PHE A 240 -2.24 14.66 -16.19
C PHE A 240 -2.42 16.16 -15.94
N LEU A 241 -2.76 16.52 -14.71
CA LEU A 241 -2.90 17.93 -14.31
C LEU A 241 -1.58 18.69 -14.43
N LEU A 242 -0.50 18.11 -13.87
CA LEU A 242 0.80 18.78 -13.79
C LEU A 242 1.53 18.84 -15.15
N ALA A 243 1.37 17.83 -15.99
CA ALA A 243 1.88 17.83 -17.38
C ALA A 243 1.03 18.70 -18.31
N GLY A 244 -0.25 18.94 -17.96
CA GLY A 244 -1.21 19.69 -18.78
C GLY A 244 -0.90 21.17 -18.95
N PRO A 245 -1.63 21.88 -19.84
CA PRO A 245 -1.33 23.27 -20.23
C PRO A 245 -1.28 24.26 -19.06
N GLY A 246 -2.00 24.01 -17.96
CA GLY A 246 -2.04 24.89 -16.80
C GLY A 246 -0.72 24.96 -16.03
N TYR A 247 0.01 23.86 -15.96
CA TYR A 247 1.28 23.75 -15.24
C TYR A 247 2.48 23.53 -16.17
N GLY A 248 2.37 22.66 -17.19
CA GLY A 248 3.45 22.37 -18.16
C GLY A 248 4.74 21.85 -17.50
N TRP A 249 4.62 21.04 -16.42
CA TRP A 249 5.78 20.57 -15.68
C TRP A 249 6.45 19.38 -16.37
N SER A 250 7.79 19.36 -16.31
CA SER A 250 8.58 18.19 -16.72
C SER A 250 8.40 17.03 -15.73
N GLU A 251 8.74 15.82 -16.18
CA GLU A 251 8.68 14.59 -15.38
C GLU A 251 9.49 14.72 -14.08
N ALA A 252 10.66 15.39 -14.13
CA ALA A 252 11.47 15.62 -12.94
C ALA A 252 10.76 16.52 -11.94
N ARG A 253 10.11 17.61 -12.39
CA ARG A 253 9.32 18.49 -11.48
C ARG A 253 8.15 17.73 -10.86
N ILE A 254 7.43 16.93 -11.66
CA ILE A 254 6.35 16.07 -11.18
C ILE A 254 6.90 15.08 -10.15
N GLY A 255 8.02 14.41 -10.45
CA GLY A 255 8.69 13.50 -9.54
C GLY A 255 9.08 14.16 -8.21
N ILE A 256 9.70 15.35 -8.23
CA ILE A 256 10.07 16.10 -7.03
C ILE A 256 8.84 16.53 -6.23
N PHE A 257 7.77 16.97 -6.89
CA PHE A 257 6.53 17.34 -6.22
C PHE A 257 5.96 16.21 -5.37
N THR A 258 6.16 14.95 -5.76
CA THR A 258 5.70 13.79 -4.97
C THR A 258 6.35 13.72 -3.58
N LEU A 259 7.47 14.41 -3.35
CA LEU A 259 8.09 14.51 -2.02
C LEU A 259 7.20 15.21 -0.98
N VAL A 260 6.21 15.98 -1.41
CA VAL A 260 5.20 16.55 -0.51
C VAL A 260 4.48 15.43 0.27
N GLY A 261 4.31 14.25 -0.33
CA GLY A 261 3.77 13.06 0.32
C GLY A 261 4.59 12.52 1.50
N VAL A 262 5.86 12.98 1.68
CA VAL A 262 6.68 12.68 2.88
C VAL A 262 5.98 13.09 4.16
N ALA A 263 5.19 14.17 4.12
CA ALA A 263 4.41 14.63 5.27
C ALA A 263 3.50 13.51 5.81
N GLY A 264 2.92 12.68 4.92
CA GLY A 264 2.14 11.49 5.31
C GLY A 264 2.97 10.43 6.04
N ALA A 265 4.21 10.20 5.60
CA ALA A 265 5.11 9.24 6.26
C ALA A 265 5.53 9.71 7.66
N LEU A 266 5.72 11.02 7.87
CA LEU A 266 6.00 11.59 9.19
C LEU A 266 4.80 11.44 10.14
N ALA A 267 3.59 11.62 9.62
CA ALA A 267 2.36 11.41 10.38
C ALA A 267 2.15 9.94 10.79
N ALA A 268 2.67 9.00 10.02
CA ALA A 268 2.62 7.58 10.33
C ALA A 268 3.20 7.27 11.71
N ARG A 269 4.30 7.93 12.09
CA ARG A 269 4.95 7.74 13.39
C ARG A 269 4.07 8.22 14.55
N THR A 270 3.45 9.39 14.41
CA THR A 270 2.56 9.94 15.45
C THR A 270 1.28 9.13 15.56
N ALA A 271 0.70 8.70 14.45
CA ALA A 271 -0.47 7.82 14.42
C ALA A 271 -0.21 6.50 15.15
N GLY A 272 0.99 5.90 15.00
CA GLY A 272 1.38 4.69 15.69
C GLY A 272 1.40 4.88 17.22
N ILE A 273 2.04 5.94 17.72
CA ILE A 273 2.12 6.25 19.16
C ILE A 273 0.74 6.40 19.79
N PHE A 274 -0.18 7.07 19.12
CA PHE A 274 -1.55 7.22 19.62
C PHE A 274 -2.39 5.94 19.48
N ALA A 275 -2.16 5.12 18.46
CA ALA A 275 -2.81 3.83 18.30
C ALA A 275 -2.45 2.87 19.47
N ASP A 276 -1.19 2.90 19.92
CA ASP A 276 -0.71 2.10 21.06
C ASP A 276 -1.34 2.53 22.39
N ARG A 277 -1.71 3.82 22.51
CA ARG A 277 -2.45 4.36 23.68
C ARG A 277 -3.95 4.03 23.70
N GLY A 278 -4.43 3.19 22.78
CA GLY A 278 -5.84 2.77 22.72
C GLY A 278 -6.76 3.66 21.88
N TYR A 279 -6.26 4.75 21.30
CA TYR A 279 -7.06 5.69 20.51
C TYR A 279 -7.24 5.28 19.04
N ALA A 280 -6.76 4.11 18.62
CA ALA A 280 -6.76 3.65 17.22
C ALA A 280 -8.11 3.79 16.50
N ARG A 281 -9.23 3.53 17.18
CA ARG A 281 -10.57 3.66 16.60
C ARG A 281 -10.98 5.12 16.35
N ARG A 282 -10.77 6.00 17.35
CA ARG A 282 -11.12 7.43 17.22
C ARG A 282 -10.28 8.11 16.16
N GLN A 283 -9.01 7.75 16.08
CA GLN A 283 -8.08 8.24 15.06
C GLN A 283 -8.49 7.83 13.65
N THR A 284 -9.04 6.62 13.45
CA THR A 284 -9.52 6.20 12.13
C THR A 284 -10.53 7.22 11.58
N GLY A 285 -11.50 7.67 12.39
CA GLY A 285 -12.46 8.69 11.98
C GLY A 285 -11.82 10.03 11.60
N LEU A 286 -10.84 10.49 12.41
CA LEU A 286 -10.12 11.74 12.14
C LEU A 286 -9.34 11.67 10.83
N PHE A 287 -8.61 10.57 10.58
CA PHE A 287 -7.82 10.41 9.38
C PHE A 287 -8.67 10.22 8.12
N VAL A 288 -9.80 9.51 8.22
CA VAL A 288 -10.78 9.41 7.13
C VAL A 288 -11.38 10.79 6.81
N ALA A 289 -11.72 11.59 7.83
CA ALA A 289 -12.18 12.96 7.64
C ALA A 289 -11.11 13.86 7.01
N ALA A 290 -9.85 13.75 7.47
CA ALA A 290 -8.72 14.48 6.86
C ALA A 290 -8.55 14.12 5.38
N THR A 291 -8.71 12.83 5.02
CA THR A 291 -8.69 12.39 3.61
C THR A 291 -9.83 13.03 2.81
N ALA A 292 -11.03 13.16 3.36
CA ALA A 292 -12.14 13.83 2.68
C ALA A 292 -11.88 15.34 2.50
N VAL A 293 -11.41 16.01 3.55
CA VAL A 293 -11.08 17.45 3.54
C VAL A 293 -9.94 17.77 2.58
N SER A 294 -8.98 16.85 2.38
CA SER A 294 -7.87 17.06 1.46
C SER A 294 -8.36 17.40 0.03
N PHE A 295 -9.47 16.81 -0.42
CA PHE A 295 -10.02 17.05 -1.75
C PHE A 295 -10.58 18.46 -1.93
N VAL A 296 -10.91 19.18 -0.86
CA VAL A 296 -11.25 20.60 -0.94
C VAL A 296 -10.02 21.40 -1.39
N PHE A 297 -8.85 21.16 -0.77
CA PHE A 297 -7.61 21.82 -1.18
C PHE A 297 -7.16 21.37 -2.56
N LEU A 298 -7.29 20.08 -2.89
CA LEU A 298 -6.93 19.52 -4.19
C LEU A 298 -7.78 20.13 -5.32
N ALA A 299 -9.06 20.48 -5.07
CA ALA A 299 -9.91 21.14 -6.05
C ALA A 299 -9.37 22.55 -6.41
N PHE A 300 -8.86 23.31 -5.44
CA PHE A 300 -8.18 24.57 -5.69
C PHE A 300 -6.80 24.38 -6.32
N GLY A 301 -6.25 23.16 -6.27
CA GLY A 301 -4.97 22.80 -6.83
C GLY A 301 -4.88 22.88 -8.37
N GLU A 302 -5.99 23.05 -9.08
CA GLU A 302 -6.00 23.30 -10.52
C GLU A 302 -5.30 24.63 -10.87
N GLN A 303 -5.40 25.63 -9.99
CA GLN A 303 -4.86 26.99 -10.20
C GLN A 303 -3.75 27.37 -9.23
N HIS A 304 -3.66 26.69 -8.08
CA HIS A 304 -2.75 27.07 -6.98
C HIS A 304 -1.92 25.87 -6.53
N VAL A 305 -0.64 25.85 -6.90
CA VAL A 305 0.29 24.77 -6.52
C VAL A 305 0.41 24.56 -5.00
N LEU A 306 0.31 25.65 -4.23
CA LEU A 306 0.36 25.58 -2.77
C LEU A 306 -0.87 24.84 -2.20
N ALA A 307 -2.06 25.10 -2.74
CA ALA A 307 -3.29 24.37 -2.36
C ALA A 307 -3.16 22.89 -2.74
N LEU A 308 -2.60 22.58 -3.93
CA LEU A 308 -2.30 21.21 -4.34
C LEU A 308 -1.36 20.53 -3.34
N ALA A 309 -0.27 21.20 -2.93
CA ALA A 309 0.68 20.65 -1.98
C ALA A 309 0.07 20.39 -0.60
N VAL A 310 -0.72 21.32 -0.06
CA VAL A 310 -1.45 21.14 1.21
C VAL A 310 -2.43 19.96 1.09
N GLY A 311 -3.16 19.89 -0.02
CA GLY A 311 -4.09 18.80 -0.30
C GLY A 311 -3.40 17.44 -0.34
N VAL A 312 -2.25 17.32 -1.00
CA VAL A 312 -1.43 16.09 -1.04
C VAL A 312 -0.95 15.69 0.35
N ALA A 313 -0.40 16.65 1.10
CA ALA A 313 0.09 16.38 2.46
C ALA A 313 -1.03 15.86 3.37
N LEU A 314 -2.22 16.45 3.32
CA LEU A 314 -3.39 16.01 4.06
C LEU A 314 -3.92 14.66 3.58
N LEU A 315 -3.91 14.40 2.28
CA LEU A 315 -4.33 13.14 1.67
C LEU A 315 -3.45 11.99 2.19
N ASP A 316 -2.14 12.13 2.05
CA ASP A 316 -1.20 11.09 2.46
C ASP A 316 -1.19 10.90 3.98
N LEU A 317 -1.30 11.97 4.76
CA LEU A 317 -1.48 11.93 6.21
C LEU A 317 -2.73 11.12 6.59
N GLY A 318 -3.87 11.42 5.97
CA GLY A 318 -5.14 10.74 6.24
C GLY A 318 -5.10 9.27 5.88
N ILE A 319 -4.51 8.92 4.72
CA ILE A 319 -4.39 7.55 4.23
C ILE A 319 -3.43 6.73 5.11
N GLN A 320 -2.23 7.24 5.39
CA GLN A 320 -1.25 6.54 6.21
C GLN A 320 -1.72 6.41 7.66
N GLY A 321 -2.34 7.46 8.21
CA GLY A 321 -2.93 7.41 9.55
C GLY A 321 -4.06 6.37 9.67
N THR A 322 -4.96 6.31 8.68
CA THR A 322 -6.00 5.28 8.59
C THR A 322 -5.40 3.88 8.47
N HIS A 323 -4.40 3.71 7.60
CA HIS A 323 -3.73 2.43 7.38
C HIS A 323 -3.09 1.88 8.66
N ILE A 324 -2.31 2.70 9.37
CA ILE A 324 -1.63 2.31 10.59
C ILE A 324 -2.62 1.99 11.70
N SER A 325 -3.66 2.83 11.86
CA SER A 325 -4.71 2.60 12.84
C SER A 325 -5.44 1.27 12.58
N ASN A 326 -5.72 0.96 11.32
CA ASN A 326 -6.34 -0.29 10.91
C ASN A 326 -5.42 -1.49 11.16
N GLN A 327 -4.15 -1.39 10.76
CA GLN A 327 -3.15 -2.44 10.97
C GLN A 327 -2.97 -2.76 12.45
N SER A 328 -2.88 -1.74 13.32
CA SER A 328 -2.78 -1.92 14.78
C SER A 328 -3.95 -2.73 15.33
N LEU A 329 -5.17 -2.48 14.86
CA LEU A 329 -6.37 -3.21 15.31
C LEU A 329 -6.42 -4.63 14.75
N ILE A 330 -6.11 -4.81 13.47
CA ILE A 330 -6.16 -6.10 12.77
C ILE A 330 -5.14 -7.09 13.37
N GLN A 331 -3.92 -6.62 13.67
CA GLN A 331 -2.86 -7.46 14.23
C GLN A 331 -3.17 -8.01 15.64
N ARG A 332 -4.13 -7.41 16.33
CA ARG A 332 -4.58 -7.84 17.67
C ARG A 332 -5.74 -8.84 17.64
N LEU A 333 -6.41 -9.03 16.49
CA LEU A 333 -7.60 -9.88 16.39
C LEU A 333 -7.29 -11.37 16.63
N ARG A 334 -6.32 -11.90 15.86
CA ARG A 334 -5.92 -13.32 15.94
C ARG A 334 -4.41 -13.44 15.79
N PRO A 335 -3.68 -13.71 16.88
CA PRO A 335 -2.22 -13.85 16.84
C PRO A 335 -1.73 -14.99 15.93
N ASP A 336 -2.52 -16.07 15.82
CA ASP A 336 -2.26 -17.25 14.99
C ASP A 336 -2.52 -17.03 13.49
N ALA A 337 -3.24 -15.96 13.13
CA ALA A 337 -3.68 -15.69 11.76
C ALA A 337 -3.18 -14.35 11.20
N ARG A 338 -2.18 -13.70 11.82
CA ARG A 338 -1.71 -12.35 11.46
C ARG A 338 -1.35 -12.19 9.98
N SER A 339 -0.64 -13.16 9.40
CA SER A 339 -0.27 -13.13 7.98
C SER A 339 -1.52 -13.15 7.07
N ARG A 340 -2.49 -14.01 7.38
CA ARG A 340 -3.74 -14.15 6.62
C ARG A 340 -4.65 -12.92 6.77
N LEU A 341 -4.72 -12.34 7.97
CA LEU A 341 -5.44 -11.08 8.22
C LEU A 341 -4.83 -9.93 7.43
N ASN A 342 -3.49 -9.85 7.40
CA ASN A 342 -2.78 -8.86 6.61
C ASN A 342 -3.01 -9.05 5.11
N THR A 343 -2.97 -10.30 4.61
CA THR A 343 -3.28 -10.61 3.22
C THR A 343 -4.70 -10.17 2.85
N ALA A 344 -5.70 -10.49 3.67
CA ALA A 344 -7.09 -10.07 3.46
C ALA A 344 -7.22 -8.54 3.35
N TYR A 345 -6.62 -7.83 4.30
CA TYR A 345 -6.67 -6.37 4.35
C TYR A 345 -5.93 -5.72 3.17
N MET A 346 -4.68 -6.13 2.91
CA MET A 346 -3.84 -5.52 1.88
C MET A 346 -4.35 -5.82 0.46
N THR A 347 -4.85 -7.04 0.21
CA THR A 347 -5.47 -7.38 -1.09
C THR A 347 -6.69 -6.49 -1.35
N SER A 348 -7.60 -6.35 -0.38
CA SER A 348 -8.78 -5.49 -0.50
C SER A 348 -8.39 -4.01 -0.67
N TYR A 349 -7.35 -3.57 0.02
CA TYR A 349 -6.79 -2.23 -0.03
C TYR A 349 -6.32 -1.88 -1.45
N PHE A 350 -5.48 -2.72 -2.05
CA PHE A 350 -4.95 -2.49 -3.40
C PHE A 350 -5.99 -2.69 -4.51
N LEU A 351 -6.94 -3.62 -4.35
CA LEU A 351 -8.07 -3.74 -5.28
C LEU A 351 -8.93 -2.46 -5.31
N ALA A 352 -9.18 -1.86 -4.15
CA ALA A 352 -9.89 -0.60 -4.07
C ALA A 352 -9.09 0.55 -4.71
N GLY A 353 -7.76 0.57 -4.53
CA GLY A 353 -6.87 1.50 -5.22
C GLY A 353 -6.93 1.34 -6.75
N SER A 354 -6.98 0.10 -7.24
CA SER A 354 -7.14 -0.20 -8.66
C SER A 354 -8.48 0.33 -9.20
N LEU A 355 -9.56 0.13 -8.45
CA LEU A 355 -10.88 0.68 -8.80
C LEU A 355 -10.84 2.21 -8.84
N GLY A 356 -10.26 2.85 -7.82
CA GLY A 356 -10.07 4.29 -7.78
C GLY A 356 -9.28 4.81 -8.98
N SER A 357 -8.18 4.14 -9.32
CA SER A 357 -7.34 4.46 -10.49
C SER A 357 -8.12 4.36 -11.81
N ALA A 358 -8.87 3.28 -12.02
CA ALA A 358 -9.68 3.07 -13.22
C ALA A 358 -10.78 4.15 -13.36
N LEU A 359 -11.49 4.42 -12.27
CA LEU A 359 -12.54 5.44 -12.25
C LEU A 359 -11.98 6.85 -12.42
N SER A 360 -10.77 7.12 -11.92
CA SER A 360 -10.09 8.41 -12.05
C SER A 360 -9.83 8.78 -13.50
N THR A 361 -9.34 7.82 -14.28
CA THR A 361 -9.09 8.01 -15.71
C THR A 361 -10.39 8.37 -16.45
N ALA A 362 -11.49 7.67 -16.17
CA ALA A 362 -12.80 7.98 -16.75
C ALA A 362 -13.33 9.35 -16.29
N ALA A 363 -13.18 9.70 -15.02
CA ALA A 363 -13.60 10.99 -14.48
C ALA A 363 -12.83 12.16 -15.10
N TYR A 364 -11.50 11.99 -15.29
CA TYR A 364 -10.67 13.01 -15.91
C TYR A 364 -11.10 13.32 -17.36
N LEU A 365 -11.49 12.29 -18.12
CA LEU A 365 -11.98 12.44 -19.50
C LEU A 365 -13.32 13.19 -19.59
N THR A 366 -14.21 12.93 -18.64
CA THR A 366 -15.59 13.46 -18.71
C THR A 366 -15.75 14.85 -18.11
N GLY A 367 -14.95 15.17 -17.07
CA GLY A 367 -15.12 16.41 -16.32
C GLY A 367 -13.80 17.01 -15.79
N GLY A 368 -12.65 16.57 -16.34
CA GLY A 368 -11.33 17.10 -15.97
C GLY A 368 -10.99 16.92 -14.50
N TRP A 369 -10.14 17.81 -13.99
CA TRP A 369 -9.64 17.75 -12.61
C TRP A 369 -10.75 17.87 -11.55
N ARG A 370 -11.80 18.66 -11.82
CA ARG A 370 -12.94 18.81 -10.90
C ARG A 370 -13.69 17.49 -10.67
N ALA A 371 -13.93 16.73 -11.74
CA ALA A 371 -14.58 15.42 -11.62
C ALA A 371 -13.73 14.43 -10.83
N VAL A 372 -12.39 14.46 -11.01
CA VAL A 372 -11.45 13.68 -10.22
C VAL A 372 -11.55 14.03 -8.73
N CYS A 373 -11.60 15.32 -8.38
CA CYS A 373 -11.72 15.76 -6.99
C CYS A 373 -13.06 15.34 -6.36
N VAL A 374 -14.17 15.45 -7.08
CA VAL A 374 -15.49 14.99 -6.60
C VAL A 374 -15.49 13.49 -6.36
N LEU A 375 -15.00 12.71 -7.32
CA LEU A 375 -14.90 11.27 -7.20
C LEU A 375 -14.00 10.87 -6.02
N GLY A 376 -12.82 11.52 -5.91
CA GLY A 376 -11.86 11.25 -4.85
C GLY A 376 -12.40 11.57 -3.45
N ALA A 377 -13.20 12.63 -3.31
CA ALA A 377 -13.89 13.01 -2.07
C ALA A 377 -15.02 12.05 -1.70
N ALA A 378 -15.71 11.48 -2.69
CA ALA A 378 -16.87 10.59 -2.44
C ALA A 378 -16.50 9.36 -1.62
N PHE A 379 -15.36 8.75 -1.90
CA PHE A 379 -14.91 7.54 -1.19
C PHE A 379 -14.67 7.77 0.31
N PRO A 380 -13.81 8.72 0.75
CA PRO A 380 -13.56 8.93 2.17
C PRO A 380 -14.78 9.52 2.88
N THR A 381 -15.64 10.28 2.18
CA THR A 381 -16.92 10.74 2.72
C THR A 381 -17.84 9.57 3.05
N ALA A 382 -17.97 8.58 2.15
CA ALA A 382 -18.67 7.33 2.44
C ALA A 382 -18.06 6.59 3.62
N GLY A 383 -16.73 6.52 3.70
CA GLY A 383 -15.99 5.96 4.83
C GLY A 383 -16.29 6.68 6.14
N PHE A 384 -16.36 8.00 6.13
CA PHE A 384 -16.69 8.80 7.31
C PHE A 384 -18.14 8.59 7.77
N VAL A 385 -19.09 8.51 6.85
CA VAL A 385 -20.49 8.17 7.16
C VAL A 385 -20.60 6.78 7.81
N LEU A 386 -19.88 5.79 7.28
CA LEU A 386 -19.81 4.46 7.89
C LEU A 386 -19.22 4.51 9.30
N PHE A 387 -18.17 5.31 9.52
CA PHE A 387 -17.54 5.50 10.83
C PHE A 387 -18.52 6.12 11.83
N VAL A 388 -19.21 7.18 11.46
CA VAL A 388 -20.20 7.84 12.32
C VAL A 388 -21.33 6.86 12.71
N ARG A 389 -21.84 6.08 11.75
CA ARG A 389 -22.87 5.05 12.01
C ARG A 389 -22.36 3.97 12.98
N GLU A 390 -21.12 3.48 12.81
CA GLU A 390 -20.52 2.50 13.73
C GLU A 390 -20.35 3.10 15.14
N PHE A 391 -19.89 4.35 15.23
CA PHE A 391 -19.68 5.04 16.49
C PHE A 391 -21.00 5.26 17.27
N LEU A 392 -22.04 5.73 16.59
CA LEU A 392 -23.36 5.97 17.22
C LEU A 392 -24.03 4.66 17.67
N ARG A 393 -23.92 3.58 16.90
CA ARG A 393 -24.47 2.27 17.29
C ARG A 393 -23.82 1.75 18.58
N ARG A 394 -22.50 1.91 18.72
CA ARG A 394 -21.76 1.45 19.90
C ARG A 394 -22.10 2.24 21.15
N ASN A 395 -22.24 3.56 21.03
CA ASN A 395 -22.62 4.40 22.16
C ASN A 395 -24.03 4.05 22.66
N ARG A 396 -24.98 3.72 21.75
CA ARG A 396 -26.32 3.25 22.16
C ARG A 396 -26.29 1.90 22.87
N CYS A 397 -25.40 0.98 22.46
CA CYS A 397 -25.25 -0.30 23.15
C CYS A 397 -24.60 -0.13 24.54
N ALA A 398 -23.67 0.80 24.71
CA ALA A 398 -23.04 1.09 25.98
C ALA A 398 -24.03 1.73 26.98
N SER A 399 -24.80 2.73 26.55
CA SER A 399 -25.82 3.38 27.40
C SER A 399 -26.98 2.45 27.75
N GLY A 400 -27.35 1.53 26.89
CA GLY A 400 -28.40 0.51 27.17
C GLY A 400 -27.95 -0.60 28.11
N ALA A 401 -26.62 -0.82 28.25
CA ALA A 401 -26.07 -1.76 29.26
C ALA A 401 -26.02 -1.14 30.63
N GLU A 402 -25.62 0.13 30.76
CA GLU A 402 -25.62 0.86 32.05
C GLU A 402 -27.04 1.00 32.64
N SER A 403 -28.06 1.26 31.81
CA SER A 403 -29.43 1.36 32.26
C SER A 403 -30.05 0.02 32.71
N ARG A 404 -29.48 -1.13 32.36
CA ARG A 404 -29.90 -2.44 32.81
C ARG A 404 -29.26 -2.86 34.16
N ASP A 405 -28.03 -2.43 34.42
CA ASP A 405 -27.35 -2.69 35.71
C ASP A 405 -27.94 -1.85 36.84
N ASP A 406 -28.32 -0.60 36.58
CA ASP A 406 -28.99 0.26 37.59
C ASP A 406 -30.40 -0.24 37.94
N GLY A 407 -31.09 -0.96 37.01
CA GLY A 407 -32.41 -1.56 37.26
C GLY A 407 -32.38 -2.83 38.13
N HIS A 408 -31.21 -3.49 38.26
CA HIS A 408 -31.09 -4.72 39.07
C HIS A 408 -30.60 -4.46 40.52
N SER A 409 -29.97 -3.29 40.77
CA SER A 409 -29.48 -2.95 42.12
C SER A 409 -30.54 -2.40 43.05
N THR A 410 -31.73 -2.02 42.57
CA THR A 410 -32.83 -1.50 43.40
C THR A 410 -33.87 -2.55 43.85
N GLY A 411 -33.67 -3.84 43.47
CA GLY A 411 -34.64 -4.92 43.75
C GLY A 411 -34.35 -5.83 44.99
N VAL A 412 -33.24 -5.60 45.74
CA VAL A 412 -32.85 -6.45 46.88
C VAL A 412 -32.77 -5.62 48.18
N GLN A 413 -33.83 -4.89 48.51
CA GLN A 413 -34.11 -4.41 49.88
C GLN A 413 -35.61 -4.29 50.07
N ARG A 414 -36.24 -5.46 50.33
CA ARG A 414 -37.49 -5.54 51.11
C ARG A 414 -37.61 -6.93 51.74
#